data_983fd41e52f4d35f4fa21ec402b26546
#
_entry.id   983fd41e52f4d35f4fa21ec402b26546
#
_cell.length_a   1.000
_cell.length_b   1.000
_cell.length_c   1.000
_cell.angle_alpha   90.00
_cell.angle_beta   90.00
_cell.angle_gamma   90.00
#
_symmetry.space_group_name_H-M   'P 1'
#
loop_
_entity.id
_entity.type
_entity.pdbx_description
1 polymer ?
#
loop_
_entity_poly.entity_id
_entity_poly.type
_entity_poly.pdbx_seq_one_letter_code
_entity_poly.pdbx_strand_id
1 'polypeptide(L)'
;EILYREVGMLPEPIFDTQVAAALLGHTQQIGYGPLVHSLCGVNLKKSDSFTDWSRRPLSTSQLEYAADDVIYLPKMYRIMVEKLEAKGRLHWLDNDFATMSDPAHYESDPFERYKRLKRVGQLTRRQLSAAREVACWREVTAQERDMPRKWVLTDEQIVEACRRESRTIDDLFLIRGVREKLNTRDARAVATVLVRGLDAAPDT
;
A
#
# COMPACT_ATOMS: atom_id res chain seq x y z
N GLU A 1 -2.71 2.24 -7.39
CA GLU A 1 -1.24 2.20 -7.19
C GLU A 1 -0.59 1.15 -8.10
N ILE A 2 -1.00 -0.15 -8.03
CA ILE A 2 -0.40 -1.23 -8.84
C ILE A 2 -0.48 -0.92 -10.34
N LEU A 3 -1.66 -0.59 -10.87
CA LEU A 3 -1.83 -0.25 -12.29
C LEU A 3 -0.92 0.91 -12.71
N TYR A 4 -0.83 1.95 -11.90
CA TYR A 4 0.02 3.10 -12.20
C TYR A 4 1.51 2.72 -12.25
N ARG A 5 1.97 1.85 -11.35
CA ARG A 5 3.35 1.37 -11.32
C ARG A 5 3.71 0.45 -12.48
N GLU A 6 2.80 -0.48 -12.84
CA GLU A 6 3.05 -1.48 -13.88
C GLU A 6 2.86 -0.92 -15.29
N VAL A 7 1.90 -0.01 -15.47
CA VAL A 7 1.49 0.48 -16.79
C VAL A 7 1.93 1.92 -17.05
N GLY A 8 2.31 2.67 -16.00
CA GLY A 8 2.72 4.08 -16.09
C GLY A 8 1.55 5.06 -16.27
N MET A 9 0.31 4.57 -16.23
CA MET A 9 -0.89 5.40 -16.38
C MET A 9 -2.04 4.87 -15.53
N LEU A 10 -2.95 5.78 -15.14
CA LEU A 10 -4.18 5.43 -14.46
C LEU A 10 -5.29 5.16 -15.47
N PRO A 11 -6.20 4.21 -15.18
CA PRO A 11 -7.39 4.05 -16.00
C PRO A 11 -8.29 5.27 -15.87
N GLU A 12 -8.80 5.78 -16.97
CA GLU A 12 -9.79 6.87 -17.02
C GLU A 12 -10.90 6.53 -18.02
N PRO A 13 -12.17 6.80 -17.67
CA PRO A 13 -12.64 7.32 -16.37
C PRO A 13 -12.63 6.26 -15.27
N ILE A 14 -12.42 6.68 -14.00
CA ILE A 14 -12.52 5.84 -12.82
C ILE A 14 -13.93 5.93 -12.22
N PHE A 15 -14.49 4.79 -11.80
CA PHE A 15 -15.68 4.71 -10.98
C PHE A 15 -15.46 3.68 -9.87
N ASP A 16 -15.33 4.15 -8.64
CA ASP A 16 -15.19 3.26 -7.47
C ASP A 16 -16.58 2.90 -6.92
N THR A 17 -16.91 1.62 -7.02
CA THR A 17 -18.20 1.10 -6.56
C THR A 17 -18.38 1.18 -5.04
N GLN A 18 -17.29 1.18 -4.27
CA GLN A 18 -17.31 1.29 -2.81
C GLN A 18 -17.68 2.72 -2.36
N VAL A 19 -17.06 3.73 -3.00
CA VAL A 19 -17.37 5.14 -2.76
C VAL A 19 -18.80 5.45 -3.19
N ALA A 20 -19.21 5.00 -4.39
CA ALA A 20 -20.57 5.19 -4.89
C ALA A 20 -21.62 4.53 -4.01
N ALA A 21 -21.35 3.34 -3.47
CA ALA A 21 -22.23 2.61 -2.57
C ALA A 21 -22.54 3.39 -1.28
N ALA A 22 -21.55 4.09 -0.72
CA ALA A 22 -21.73 4.91 0.49
C ALA A 22 -22.77 6.02 0.26
N LEU A 23 -22.78 6.67 -0.91
CA LEU A 23 -23.78 7.68 -1.28
C LEU A 23 -25.18 7.12 -1.51
N LEU A 24 -25.28 5.82 -1.76
CA LEU A 24 -26.55 5.09 -1.87
C LEU A 24 -27.08 4.58 -0.52
N GLY A 25 -26.33 4.79 0.57
CA GLY A 25 -26.74 4.42 1.92
C GLY A 25 -26.23 3.05 2.39
N HIS A 26 -25.28 2.45 1.67
CA HIS A 26 -24.55 1.28 2.16
C HIS A 26 -23.52 1.68 3.22
N THR A 27 -23.07 0.71 4.02
CA THR A 27 -21.98 0.93 4.99
C THR A 27 -20.70 1.38 4.28
N GLN A 28 -19.95 2.29 4.90
CA GLN A 28 -18.63 2.66 4.41
C GLN A 28 -17.74 1.41 4.24
N GLN A 29 -17.02 1.35 3.14
CA GLN A 29 -16.13 0.22 2.81
C GLN A 29 -16.86 -1.13 2.74
N ILE A 30 -18.10 -1.13 2.25
CA ILE A 30 -18.82 -2.39 1.99
C ILE A 30 -17.97 -3.29 1.08
N GLY A 31 -17.83 -4.56 1.45
CA GLY A 31 -17.07 -5.53 0.65
C GLY A 31 -17.79 -5.85 -0.68
N TYR A 32 -17.02 -6.28 -1.69
CA TYR A 32 -17.53 -6.59 -3.03
C TYR A 32 -18.67 -7.61 -3.02
N GLY A 33 -18.49 -8.76 -2.35
CA GLY A 33 -19.51 -9.80 -2.29
C GLY A 33 -20.86 -9.33 -1.71
N PRO A 34 -20.91 -8.69 -0.53
CA PRO A 34 -22.12 -8.08 0.00
C PRO A 34 -22.75 -7.05 -0.94
N LEU A 35 -21.93 -6.27 -1.67
CA LEU A 35 -22.43 -5.29 -2.62
C LEU A 35 -23.05 -5.95 -3.86
N VAL A 36 -22.41 -6.99 -4.41
CA VAL A 36 -22.96 -7.82 -5.50
C VAL A 36 -24.29 -8.44 -5.07
N HIS A 37 -24.35 -8.99 -3.85
CA HIS A 37 -25.60 -9.54 -3.34
C HIS A 37 -26.70 -8.48 -3.27
N SER A 38 -26.41 -7.32 -2.71
CA SER A 38 -27.40 -6.25 -2.55
C SER A 38 -27.91 -5.68 -3.88
N LEU A 39 -27.05 -5.52 -4.88
CA LEU A 39 -27.39 -4.89 -6.15
C LEU A 39 -27.81 -5.89 -7.24
N CYS A 40 -27.22 -7.08 -7.24
CA CYS A 40 -27.40 -8.07 -8.29
C CYS A 40 -28.18 -9.31 -7.84
N GLY A 41 -28.40 -9.50 -6.54
CA GLY A 41 -29.08 -10.68 -5.98
C GLY A 41 -28.25 -11.97 -6.03
N VAL A 42 -26.93 -11.86 -6.22
CA VAL A 42 -26.03 -13.02 -6.38
C VAL A 42 -25.18 -13.20 -5.13
N ASN A 43 -25.04 -14.44 -4.68
CA ASN A 43 -24.12 -14.81 -3.60
C ASN A 43 -22.83 -15.37 -4.20
N LEU A 44 -21.70 -14.67 -4.00
CA LEU A 44 -20.39 -15.13 -4.45
C LEU A 44 -19.84 -16.21 -3.53
N LYS A 45 -19.16 -17.20 -4.11
CA LYS A 45 -18.44 -18.21 -3.36
C LYS A 45 -17.08 -17.64 -2.88
N LYS A 46 -16.72 -17.92 -1.62
CA LYS A 46 -15.42 -17.48 -1.04
C LYS A 46 -14.39 -18.61 -1.06
N SER A 47 -14.27 -19.37 -2.15
CA SER A 47 -13.50 -20.62 -2.15
C SER A 47 -11.98 -20.42 -2.18
N ASP A 48 -11.46 -19.41 -2.87
CA ASP A 48 -10.05 -19.35 -3.23
C ASP A 48 -9.29 -18.10 -2.72
N SER A 49 -9.85 -17.37 -1.75
CA SER A 49 -9.24 -16.14 -1.21
C SER A 49 -7.85 -16.35 -0.60
N PHE A 50 -7.53 -17.57 -0.13
CA PHE A 50 -6.28 -17.89 0.57
C PHE A 50 -5.41 -18.92 -0.16
N THR A 51 -5.67 -19.14 -1.46
CA THR A 51 -4.85 -20.06 -2.28
C THR A 51 -3.58 -19.37 -2.75
N ASP A 52 -2.59 -20.16 -3.17
CA ASP A 52 -1.35 -19.64 -3.76
C ASP A 52 -1.60 -19.14 -5.19
N TRP A 53 -1.70 -17.81 -5.34
CA TRP A 53 -1.91 -17.13 -6.61
C TRP A 53 -0.64 -17.01 -7.47
N SER A 54 0.55 -17.33 -6.95
CA SER A 54 1.79 -17.33 -7.71
C SER A 54 1.95 -18.57 -8.59
N ARG A 55 1.26 -19.66 -8.24
CA ARG A 55 1.33 -20.93 -8.95
C ARG A 55 0.78 -20.82 -10.38
N ARG A 56 1.45 -21.49 -11.32
CA ARG A 56 1.02 -21.58 -12.73
C ARG A 56 1.00 -23.06 -13.16
N PRO A 57 -0.01 -23.47 -13.99
CA PRO A 57 -1.22 -22.70 -14.35
C PRO A 57 -2.17 -22.53 -13.17
N LEU A 58 -3.03 -21.52 -13.24
CA LEU A 58 -4.12 -21.36 -12.26
C LEU A 58 -5.12 -22.51 -12.40
N SER A 59 -5.71 -22.93 -11.29
CA SER A 59 -6.80 -23.91 -11.28
C SER A 59 -8.09 -23.33 -11.85
N THR A 60 -9.00 -24.19 -12.31
CA THR A 60 -10.33 -23.76 -12.76
C THR A 60 -11.07 -22.98 -11.68
N SER A 61 -10.99 -23.40 -10.42
CA SER A 61 -11.59 -22.72 -9.27
C SER A 61 -11.01 -21.32 -9.07
N GLN A 62 -9.69 -21.14 -9.21
CA GLN A 62 -9.05 -19.82 -9.14
C GLN A 62 -9.48 -18.92 -10.28
N LEU A 63 -9.62 -19.46 -11.51
CA LEU A 63 -10.09 -18.69 -12.67
C LEU A 63 -11.55 -18.26 -12.49
N GLU A 64 -12.41 -19.14 -11.98
CA GLU A 64 -13.81 -18.80 -11.66
C GLU A 64 -13.88 -17.72 -10.58
N TYR A 65 -13.07 -17.84 -9.52
CA TYR A 65 -13.00 -16.83 -8.45
C TYR A 65 -12.55 -15.46 -9.01
N ALA A 66 -11.50 -15.44 -9.82
CA ALA A 66 -11.01 -14.20 -10.43
C ALA A 66 -12.03 -13.57 -11.40
N ALA A 67 -12.78 -14.42 -12.13
CA ALA A 67 -13.86 -13.93 -12.99
C ALA A 67 -15.01 -13.33 -12.16
N ASP A 68 -15.40 -13.99 -11.08
CA ASP A 68 -16.44 -13.51 -10.17
C ASP A 68 -16.11 -12.14 -9.58
N ASP A 69 -14.83 -11.82 -9.36
CA ASP A 69 -14.39 -10.52 -8.83
C ASP A 69 -14.60 -9.34 -9.82
N VAL A 70 -14.88 -9.62 -11.10
CA VAL A 70 -14.98 -8.55 -12.12
C VAL A 70 -16.29 -8.56 -12.92
N ILE A 71 -16.93 -9.72 -13.14
CA ILE A 71 -18.07 -9.86 -14.08
C ILE A 71 -19.30 -9.04 -13.67
N TYR A 72 -19.47 -8.75 -12.39
CA TYR A 72 -20.61 -7.98 -11.88
C TYR A 72 -20.36 -6.47 -11.88
N LEU A 73 -19.13 -6.01 -12.04
CA LEU A 73 -18.78 -4.58 -11.99
C LEU A 73 -19.56 -3.75 -13.03
N PRO A 74 -19.66 -4.16 -14.31
CA PRO A 74 -20.41 -3.38 -15.30
C PRO A 74 -21.92 -3.28 -14.98
N LYS A 75 -22.50 -4.32 -14.41
CA LYS A 75 -23.90 -4.30 -14.00
C LYS A 75 -24.12 -3.41 -12.78
N MET A 76 -23.24 -3.50 -11.78
CA MET A 76 -23.30 -2.65 -10.60
C MET A 76 -23.13 -1.18 -10.96
N TYR A 77 -22.18 -0.86 -11.83
CA TYR A 77 -21.95 0.49 -12.35
C TYR A 77 -23.26 1.09 -12.90
N ARG A 78 -23.95 0.41 -13.81
CA ARG A 78 -25.19 0.90 -14.41
C ARG A 78 -26.27 1.15 -13.36
N ILE A 79 -26.47 0.19 -12.44
CA ILE A 79 -27.46 0.31 -11.36
C ILE A 79 -27.13 1.49 -10.44
N MET A 80 -25.86 1.69 -10.12
CA MET A 80 -25.43 2.76 -9.21
C MET A 80 -25.56 4.14 -9.87
N VAL A 81 -25.13 4.29 -11.12
CA VAL A 81 -25.28 5.54 -11.88
C VAL A 81 -26.76 5.92 -11.95
N GLU A 82 -27.64 5.01 -12.39
CA GLU A 82 -29.08 5.28 -12.47
C GLU A 82 -29.66 5.72 -11.12
N LYS A 83 -29.33 5.04 -10.03
CA LYS A 83 -29.80 5.38 -8.69
C LYS A 83 -29.25 6.70 -8.17
N LEU A 84 -28.01 7.04 -8.48
CA LEU A 84 -27.37 8.30 -8.07
C LEU A 84 -27.91 9.48 -8.89
N GLU A 85 -28.14 9.30 -10.18
CA GLU A 85 -28.79 10.30 -11.05
C GLU A 85 -30.22 10.60 -10.56
N ALA A 86 -31.01 9.56 -10.29
CA ALA A 86 -32.36 9.72 -9.75
C ALA A 86 -32.41 10.47 -8.41
N LYS A 87 -31.32 10.43 -7.63
CA LYS A 87 -31.18 11.18 -6.37
C LYS A 87 -30.48 12.54 -6.55
N GLY A 88 -30.03 12.90 -7.75
CA GLY A 88 -29.24 14.11 -8.02
C GLY A 88 -27.88 14.12 -7.31
N ARG A 89 -27.29 12.95 -7.05
CA ARG A 89 -26.05 12.82 -6.26
C ARG A 89 -24.84 12.35 -7.06
N LEU A 90 -24.96 12.04 -8.33
CA LEU A 90 -23.87 11.49 -9.12
C LEU A 90 -22.66 12.44 -9.12
N HIS A 91 -22.89 13.74 -9.30
CA HIS A 91 -21.83 14.78 -9.30
C HIS A 91 -21.08 14.93 -7.97
N TRP A 92 -21.62 14.35 -6.86
CA TRP A 92 -20.89 14.37 -5.58
C TRP A 92 -19.63 13.48 -5.60
N LEU A 93 -19.54 12.57 -6.56
CA LEU A 93 -18.38 11.68 -6.75
C LEU A 93 -17.24 12.33 -7.54
N ASP A 94 -17.48 13.48 -8.19
CA ASP A 94 -16.51 14.08 -9.12
C ASP A 94 -15.16 14.38 -8.44
N ASN A 95 -15.19 14.93 -7.22
CA ASN A 95 -13.96 15.23 -6.48
C ASN A 95 -13.22 13.98 -6.02
N ASP A 96 -13.95 12.94 -5.56
CA ASP A 96 -13.34 11.69 -5.12
C ASP A 96 -12.67 10.99 -6.30
N PHE A 97 -13.33 10.96 -7.45
CA PHE A 97 -12.79 10.30 -8.64
C PHE A 97 -11.67 11.12 -9.29
N ALA A 98 -11.75 12.45 -9.28
CA ALA A 98 -10.64 13.30 -9.71
C ALA A 98 -9.39 13.05 -8.86
N THR A 99 -9.55 12.93 -7.53
CA THR A 99 -8.45 12.59 -6.64
C THR A 99 -7.87 11.20 -6.93
N MET A 100 -8.71 10.21 -7.24
CA MET A 100 -8.26 8.86 -7.61
C MET A 100 -7.56 8.81 -8.97
N SER A 101 -7.87 9.75 -9.86
CA SER A 101 -7.24 9.88 -11.19
C SER A 101 -5.97 10.74 -11.17
N ASP A 102 -5.61 11.33 -10.03
CA ASP A 102 -4.41 12.15 -9.91
C ASP A 102 -3.16 11.29 -9.69
N PRO A 103 -2.20 11.24 -10.65
CA PRO A 103 -0.94 10.52 -10.50
C PRO A 103 -0.16 10.91 -9.23
N ALA A 104 -0.21 12.17 -8.81
CA ALA A 104 0.48 12.65 -7.63
C ALA A 104 0.07 11.91 -6.34
N HIS A 105 -1.13 11.30 -6.33
CA HIS A 105 -1.61 10.48 -5.22
C HIS A 105 -0.87 9.14 -5.08
N TYR A 106 -0.30 8.65 -6.19
CA TYR A 106 0.40 7.36 -6.30
C TYR A 106 1.91 7.53 -6.36
N GLU A 107 2.38 8.72 -6.68
CA GLU A 107 3.78 9.09 -6.57
C GLU A 107 4.10 9.34 -5.10
N SER A 108 5.03 8.60 -4.57
CA SER A 108 5.51 8.85 -3.21
C SER A 108 7.03 8.97 -3.25
N ASP A 109 7.52 10.14 -2.87
CA ASP A 109 8.94 10.32 -2.63
C ASP A 109 9.40 9.33 -1.55
N PRO A 110 10.33 8.40 -1.85
CA PRO A 110 10.85 7.48 -0.86
C PRO A 110 11.43 8.19 0.37
N PHE A 111 11.95 9.42 0.21
CA PHE A 111 12.47 10.23 1.31
C PHE A 111 11.39 10.79 2.24
N GLU A 112 10.13 10.85 1.80
CA GLU A 112 9.00 11.28 2.64
C GLU A 112 8.38 10.14 3.46
N ARG A 113 8.78 8.90 3.18
CA ARG A 113 8.19 7.69 3.81
C ARG A 113 8.47 7.60 5.29
N TYR A 114 9.56 8.16 5.80
CA TYR A 114 9.89 8.15 7.22
C TYR A 114 8.79 8.79 8.09
N LYS A 115 8.08 9.79 7.56
CA LYS A 115 6.98 10.47 8.27
C LYS A 115 5.83 9.52 8.65
N ARG A 116 5.70 8.40 7.96
CA ARG A 116 4.66 7.37 8.17
C ARG A 116 5.14 6.19 9.02
N LEU A 117 6.38 6.21 9.50
CA LEU A 117 6.88 5.17 10.40
C LEU A 117 6.14 5.22 11.73
N LYS A 118 5.72 4.06 12.23
CA LYS A 118 5.13 3.98 13.57
C LYS A 118 6.15 4.45 14.61
N ARG A 119 5.72 5.33 15.53
CA ARG A 119 6.54 5.90 16.60
C ARG A 119 7.68 6.82 16.14
N VAL A 120 7.65 7.31 14.91
CA VAL A 120 8.66 8.25 14.39
C VAL A 120 8.77 9.52 15.24
N GLY A 121 7.67 10.00 15.83
CA GLY A 121 7.66 11.17 16.71
C GLY A 121 8.46 11.02 18.02
N GLN A 122 9.00 9.84 18.32
CA GLN A 122 9.89 9.62 19.48
C GLN A 122 11.36 9.92 19.16
N LEU A 123 11.69 10.18 17.90
CA LEU A 123 13.05 10.42 17.43
C LEU A 123 13.42 11.89 17.54
N THR A 124 14.66 12.16 17.91
CA THR A 124 15.26 13.50 17.84
C THR A 124 15.43 13.94 16.38
N ARG A 125 15.62 15.24 16.12
CA ARG A 125 15.86 15.74 14.74
C ARG A 125 16.97 15.00 14.02
N ARG A 126 18.09 14.77 14.70
CA ARG A 126 19.23 13.99 14.17
C ARG A 126 18.82 12.56 13.81
N GLN A 127 18.08 11.90 14.69
CA GLN A 127 17.57 10.54 14.45
C GLN A 127 16.49 10.50 13.35
N LEU A 128 15.73 11.58 13.15
CA LEU A 128 14.79 11.72 12.04
C LEU A 128 15.51 11.76 10.70
N SER A 129 16.64 12.47 10.59
CA SER A 129 17.46 12.45 9.37
C SER A 129 17.96 11.03 9.06
N ALA A 130 18.38 10.27 10.07
CA ALA A 130 18.74 8.86 9.86
C ALA A 130 17.52 7.99 9.46
N ALA A 131 16.35 8.21 10.07
CA ALA A 131 15.13 7.49 9.73
C ALA A 131 14.69 7.77 8.29
N ARG A 132 14.87 8.99 7.77
CA ARG A 132 14.63 9.38 6.40
C ARG A 132 15.47 8.54 5.42
N GLU A 133 16.77 8.45 5.67
CA GLU A 133 17.70 7.69 4.84
C GLU A 133 17.41 6.18 4.86
N VAL A 134 17.19 5.61 6.04
CA VAL A 134 16.91 4.17 6.17
C VAL A 134 15.54 3.81 5.59
N ALA A 135 14.52 4.66 5.79
CA ALA A 135 13.20 4.44 5.20
C ALA A 135 13.24 4.51 3.67
N CYS A 136 13.99 5.47 3.10
CA CYS A 136 14.22 5.56 1.67
C CYS A 136 14.89 4.29 1.13
N TRP A 137 15.99 3.85 1.75
CA TRP A 137 16.67 2.61 1.38
C TRP A 137 15.71 1.40 1.41
N ARG A 138 14.89 1.28 2.46
CA ARG A 138 13.90 0.21 2.56
C ARG A 138 12.87 0.22 1.43
N GLU A 139 12.33 1.40 1.09
CA GLU A 139 11.33 1.53 0.01
C GLU A 139 11.94 1.13 -1.34
N VAL A 140 13.13 1.64 -1.66
CA VAL A 140 13.84 1.31 -2.91
C VAL A 140 14.13 -0.19 -2.98
N THR A 141 14.69 -0.75 -1.90
CA THR A 141 15.01 -2.19 -1.84
C THR A 141 13.77 -3.07 -1.97
N ALA A 142 12.65 -2.67 -1.35
CA ALA A 142 11.40 -3.40 -1.42
C ALA A 142 10.82 -3.38 -2.85
N GLN A 143 10.93 -2.24 -3.54
CA GLN A 143 10.51 -2.09 -4.94
C GLN A 143 11.39 -2.92 -5.88
N GLU A 144 12.72 -2.82 -5.77
CA GLU A 144 13.67 -3.58 -6.60
C GLU A 144 13.51 -5.09 -6.47
N ARG A 145 13.08 -5.57 -5.28
CA ARG A 145 12.91 -7.00 -4.99
C ARG A 145 11.48 -7.49 -5.11
N ASP A 146 10.57 -6.62 -5.53
CA ASP A 146 9.12 -6.91 -5.61
C ASP A 146 8.59 -7.61 -4.35
N MET A 147 8.88 -7.03 -3.18
CA MET A 147 8.48 -7.60 -1.90
C MET A 147 7.88 -6.56 -0.93
N PRO A 148 7.01 -6.99 -0.01
CA PRO A 148 6.47 -6.10 1.01
C PRO A 148 7.58 -5.46 1.86
N ARG A 149 7.55 -4.12 2.02
CA ARG A 149 8.55 -3.35 2.79
C ARG A 149 8.83 -3.89 4.20
N LYS A 150 7.83 -4.45 4.86
CA LYS A 150 7.99 -5.05 6.19
C LYS A 150 8.80 -6.35 6.19
N TRP A 151 8.95 -6.99 5.03
CA TRP A 151 9.83 -8.14 4.90
C TRP A 151 11.28 -7.72 4.83
N VAL A 152 11.57 -6.52 4.29
CA VAL A 152 12.91 -5.94 4.32
C VAL A 152 13.26 -5.50 5.73
N LEU A 153 12.51 -4.53 6.30
CA LEU A 153 12.61 -4.08 7.69
C LEU A 153 11.24 -3.57 8.19
N THR A 154 10.91 -3.83 9.44
CA THR A 154 9.72 -3.27 10.06
C THR A 154 9.95 -1.82 10.50
N ASP A 155 8.87 -1.07 10.71
CA ASP A 155 8.95 0.30 11.21
C ASP A 155 9.65 0.35 12.57
N GLU A 156 9.32 -0.63 13.45
CA GLU A 156 9.91 -0.74 14.78
C GLU A 156 11.43 -0.98 14.73
N GLN A 157 11.91 -1.79 13.77
CA GLN A 157 13.33 -2.06 13.58
C GLN A 157 14.07 -0.80 13.10
N ILE A 158 13.48 -0.04 12.18
CA ILE A 158 14.06 1.23 11.71
C ILE A 158 14.14 2.24 12.86
N VAL A 159 13.03 2.45 13.57
CA VAL A 159 12.97 3.42 14.68
C VAL A 159 13.96 3.03 15.79
N GLU A 160 14.07 1.73 16.12
CA GLU A 160 15.01 1.26 17.11
C GLU A 160 16.48 1.46 16.68
N ALA A 161 16.80 1.20 15.39
CA ALA A 161 18.13 1.43 14.85
C ALA A 161 18.53 2.92 14.94
N CYS A 162 17.60 3.82 14.60
CA CYS A 162 17.82 5.26 14.68
C CYS A 162 17.94 5.75 16.13
N ARG A 163 17.09 5.23 17.03
CA ARG A 163 17.11 5.59 18.46
C ARG A 163 18.40 5.18 19.16
N ARG A 164 18.95 4.01 18.80
CA ARG A 164 20.24 3.52 19.31
C ARG A 164 21.43 4.16 18.61
N GLU A 165 21.18 4.94 17.57
CA GLU A 165 22.24 5.50 16.69
C GLU A 165 23.23 4.42 16.24
N SER A 166 22.69 3.28 15.80
CA SER A 166 23.49 2.12 15.35
C SER A 166 24.40 2.51 14.21
N ARG A 167 25.72 2.32 14.35
CA ARG A 167 26.71 2.75 13.35
C ARG A 167 27.37 1.59 12.64
N THR A 168 27.26 0.41 13.20
CA THR A 168 27.92 -0.81 12.68
C THR A 168 26.88 -1.90 12.37
N ILE A 169 27.32 -2.90 11.62
CA ILE A 169 26.51 -4.11 11.35
C ILE A 169 26.20 -4.81 12.68
N ASP A 170 27.14 -4.87 13.59
CA ASP A 170 26.97 -5.54 14.88
C ASP A 170 25.93 -4.83 15.74
N ASP A 171 25.89 -3.50 15.75
CA ASP A 171 24.84 -2.72 16.42
C ASP A 171 23.46 -3.05 15.85
N LEU A 172 23.34 -3.15 14.52
CA LEU A 172 22.09 -3.49 13.85
C LEU A 172 21.62 -4.91 14.22
N PHE A 173 22.54 -5.86 14.32
CA PHE A 173 22.23 -7.25 14.65
C PHE A 173 21.86 -7.47 16.13
N LEU A 174 22.09 -6.48 16.98
CA LEU A 174 21.54 -6.47 18.37
C LEU A 174 20.05 -6.12 18.42
N ILE A 175 19.47 -5.63 17.31
CA ILE A 175 18.05 -5.33 17.23
C ILE A 175 17.30 -6.60 16.87
N ARG A 176 16.27 -6.91 17.68
CA ARG A 176 15.49 -8.13 17.53
C ARG A 176 14.93 -8.30 16.10
N GLY A 177 15.20 -9.43 15.50
CA GLY A 177 14.67 -9.82 14.19
C GLY A 177 15.35 -9.14 12.99
N VAL A 178 16.41 -8.35 13.19
CA VAL A 178 17.16 -7.75 12.07
C VAL A 178 18.08 -8.77 11.41
N ARG A 179 18.73 -9.63 12.21
CA ARG A 179 19.64 -10.67 11.70
C ARG A 179 18.92 -11.70 10.81
N GLU A 180 17.66 -11.98 11.07
CA GLU A 180 16.83 -12.89 10.28
C GLU A 180 16.36 -12.29 8.95
N LYS A 181 16.39 -10.97 8.82
CA LYS A 181 15.92 -10.23 7.65
C LYS A 181 17.03 -9.72 6.75
N LEU A 182 18.11 -9.24 7.34
CA LEU A 182 19.21 -8.63 6.60
C LEU A 182 20.40 -9.60 6.49
N ASN A 183 20.81 -9.86 5.26
CA ASN A 183 22.14 -10.42 5.02
C ASN A 183 23.24 -9.37 5.30
N THR A 184 24.49 -9.78 5.30
CA THR A 184 25.63 -8.90 5.60
C THR A 184 25.73 -7.71 4.64
N ARG A 185 25.40 -7.89 3.34
CA ARG A 185 25.41 -6.81 2.33
C ARG A 185 24.37 -5.75 2.66
N ASP A 186 23.14 -6.18 2.94
CA ASP A 186 22.03 -5.29 3.26
C ASP A 186 22.28 -4.58 4.60
N ALA A 187 22.77 -5.30 5.61
CA ALA A 187 23.11 -4.71 6.91
C ALA A 187 24.20 -3.63 6.77
N ARG A 188 25.19 -3.85 5.89
CA ARG A 188 26.21 -2.84 5.58
C ARG A 188 25.61 -1.60 4.91
N ALA A 189 24.72 -1.80 3.94
CA ALA A 189 24.02 -0.70 3.27
C ALA A 189 23.20 0.11 4.27
N VAL A 190 22.42 -0.56 5.14
CA VAL A 190 21.64 0.10 6.21
C VAL A 190 22.53 0.88 7.16
N ALA A 191 23.63 0.29 7.65
CA ALA A 191 24.58 1.00 8.52
C ALA A 191 25.15 2.25 7.83
N THR A 192 25.51 2.15 6.55
CA THR A 192 26.04 3.27 5.77
C THR A 192 25.04 4.42 5.66
N VAL A 193 23.79 4.15 5.27
CA VAL A 193 22.79 5.20 5.12
C VAL A 193 22.37 5.78 6.48
N LEU A 194 22.36 4.96 7.53
CA LEU A 194 22.06 5.39 8.88
C LEU A 194 23.12 6.37 9.40
N VAL A 195 24.42 6.04 9.23
CA VAL A 195 25.53 6.93 9.58
C VAL A 195 25.46 8.23 8.79
N ARG A 196 25.18 8.16 7.48
CA ARG A 196 25.01 9.36 6.63
C ARG A 196 23.90 10.26 7.18
N GLY A 197 22.76 9.71 7.56
CA GLY A 197 21.67 10.48 8.12
C GLY A 197 21.96 11.05 9.52
N LEU A 198 22.68 10.31 10.37
CA LEU A 198 23.10 10.78 11.70
C LEU A 198 24.12 11.91 11.62
N ASP A 199 24.99 11.89 10.61
CA ASP A 199 26.09 12.87 10.46
C ASP A 199 25.67 14.04 9.53
N ALA A 200 24.50 13.99 8.88
CA ALA A 200 23.93 15.10 8.15
C ALA A 200 23.53 16.24 9.10
N ALA A 201 23.59 17.48 8.60
CA ALA A 201 23.01 18.61 9.34
C ALA A 201 21.51 18.36 9.52
N PRO A 202 20.95 18.54 10.73
CA PRO A 202 19.53 18.34 10.95
C PRO A 202 18.73 19.30 10.06
N ASP A 203 17.74 18.79 9.35
CA ASP A 203 16.81 19.60 8.59
C ASP A 203 16.19 20.67 9.52
N THR A 204 16.25 21.93 9.10
CA THR A 204 15.74 23.11 9.83
C THR A 204 14.23 23.07 9.95
#